data_7e448bf21387991dfbab38d7931f7d0d
#
_entry.id   7e448bf21387991dfbab38d7931f7d0d
#
_cell.length_a   1.000
_cell.length_b   1.000
_cell.length_c   1.000
_cell.angle_alpha   90.00
_cell.angle_beta   90.00
_cell.angle_gamma   90.00
#
_symmetry.space_group_name_H-M   'P 1'
#
loop_
_entity.id
_entity.type
_entity.pdbx_description
1 polymer ?
#
loop_
_entity_poly.entity_id
_entity_poly.type
_entity_poly.pdbx_seq_one_letter_code
_entity_poly.pdbx_strand_id
1 'polypeptide(L)'
;MHSDELKQLVVDAIEELKGNEITCLNVTGQTSVTDFMVIACGTSNRHVKSLADNVVDRCKKKGIRTLGVEGQDKSEWVLVDLGDVVVHLMLPATRQFYDLERLWDTADLVAAEPS
;
A
#
# COMPACT_ATOMS: atom_id res chain seq x y z
N MET A 1 6.84 14.91 -8.32
CA MET A 1 6.65 13.55 -8.88
C MET A 1 5.15 13.29 -9.01
N HIS A 2 4.74 12.80 -10.16
CA HIS A 2 3.35 12.42 -10.37
C HIS A 2 3.00 11.19 -9.55
N SER A 3 1.73 11.06 -9.20
CA SER A 3 1.26 9.90 -8.43
C SER A 3 1.52 8.58 -9.17
N ASP A 4 1.44 8.56 -10.50
CA ASP A 4 1.77 7.38 -11.30
C ASP A 4 3.23 6.97 -11.13
N GLU A 5 4.12 7.94 -11.11
CA GLU A 5 5.55 7.69 -10.93
C GLU A 5 5.84 7.19 -9.51
N LEU A 6 5.16 7.79 -8.53
CA LEU A 6 5.29 7.35 -7.15
C LEU A 6 4.77 5.94 -6.96
N LYS A 7 3.62 5.63 -7.56
CA LYS A 7 3.06 4.29 -7.53
C LYS A 7 4.07 3.27 -8.11
N GLN A 8 4.67 3.60 -9.24
CA GLN A 8 5.64 2.71 -9.88
C GLN A 8 6.89 2.52 -9.01
N LEU A 9 7.36 3.59 -8.39
CA LEU A 9 8.49 3.52 -7.49
C LEU A 9 8.20 2.57 -6.31
N VAL A 10 6.98 2.66 -5.77
CA VAL A 10 6.54 1.79 -4.68
C VAL A 10 6.50 0.34 -5.13
N VAL A 11 5.91 0.07 -6.29
CA VAL A 11 5.83 -1.29 -6.84
C VAL A 11 7.24 -1.85 -7.05
N ASP A 12 8.13 -1.06 -7.62
CA ASP A 12 9.50 -1.49 -7.86
C ASP A 12 10.22 -1.82 -6.53
N ALA A 13 9.99 -1.00 -5.51
CA ALA A 13 10.60 -1.23 -4.20
C ALA A 13 10.10 -2.53 -3.56
N ILE A 14 8.82 -2.84 -3.76
CA ILE A 14 8.22 -4.07 -3.23
C ILE A 14 8.74 -5.28 -4.00
N GLU A 15 8.81 -5.18 -5.32
CA GLU A 15 9.33 -6.26 -6.17
C GLU A 15 10.80 -6.54 -5.89
N GLU A 16 11.56 -5.52 -5.57
CA GLU A 16 12.98 -5.65 -5.28
C GLU A 16 13.25 -6.63 -4.15
N LEU A 17 12.39 -6.65 -3.15
CA LEU A 17 12.48 -7.58 -2.02
C LEU A 17 11.48 -8.72 -2.11
N LYS A 18 10.98 -8.98 -3.32
CA LYS A 18 10.13 -10.13 -3.61
C LYS A 18 8.80 -10.13 -2.86
N GLY A 19 8.19 -8.96 -2.74
CA GLY A 19 6.83 -8.87 -2.23
C GLY A 19 5.87 -9.64 -3.14
N ASN A 20 4.84 -10.23 -2.56
CA ASN A 20 3.90 -11.08 -3.27
C ASN A 20 2.56 -10.42 -3.48
N GLU A 21 1.85 -10.87 -4.52
CA GLU A 21 0.47 -10.46 -4.78
C GLU A 21 0.28 -8.95 -4.74
N ILE A 22 1.10 -8.24 -5.50
CA ILE A 22 1.06 -6.79 -5.57
C ILE A 22 -0.17 -6.36 -6.36
N THR A 23 -1.01 -5.55 -5.74
CA THR A 23 -2.21 -5.01 -6.36
C THR A 23 -2.18 -3.50 -6.25
N CYS A 24 -2.42 -2.81 -7.36
CA CYS A 24 -2.51 -1.37 -7.38
C CYS A 24 -3.94 -0.98 -7.70
N LEU A 25 -4.56 -0.22 -6.81
CA LEU A 25 -5.93 0.24 -6.98
C LEU A 25 -5.92 1.73 -7.23
N ASN A 26 -6.54 2.16 -8.31
CA ASN A 26 -6.74 3.58 -8.57
C ASN A 26 -8.00 3.99 -7.80
N VAL A 27 -7.80 4.79 -6.77
CA VAL A 27 -8.90 5.25 -5.91
C VAL A 27 -9.18 6.74 -6.11
N THR A 28 -8.63 7.31 -7.16
CA THR A 28 -8.93 8.69 -7.55
C THR A 28 -10.44 8.79 -7.82
N GLY A 29 -11.07 9.75 -7.19
CA GLY A 29 -12.52 9.90 -7.32
C GLY A 29 -13.33 9.15 -6.27
N GLN A 30 -12.73 8.16 -5.61
CA GLN A 30 -13.37 7.45 -4.50
C GLN A 30 -12.99 8.08 -3.17
N THR A 31 -11.84 8.72 -3.15
CA THR A 31 -11.37 9.45 -1.97
C THR A 31 -10.59 10.66 -2.43
N SER A 32 -10.64 11.73 -1.65
CA SER A 32 -9.85 12.92 -1.90
C SER A 32 -8.50 12.86 -1.19
N VAL A 33 -8.23 11.78 -0.45
CA VAL A 33 -7.04 11.66 0.39
C VAL A 33 -5.84 11.13 -0.39
N THR A 34 -6.08 10.18 -1.28
CA THR A 34 -5.00 9.55 -2.03
C THR A 34 -5.47 9.16 -3.43
N ASP A 35 -4.53 9.03 -4.36
CA ASP A 35 -4.85 8.63 -5.73
C ASP A 35 -4.73 7.14 -5.94
N PHE A 36 -3.78 6.49 -5.29
CA PHE A 36 -3.55 5.07 -5.45
C PHE A 36 -3.40 4.37 -4.11
N MET A 37 -3.86 3.14 -4.07
CA MET A 37 -3.62 2.25 -2.95
C MET A 37 -2.85 1.05 -3.50
N VAL A 38 -1.72 0.73 -2.88
CA VAL A 38 -0.92 -0.42 -3.26
C VAL A 38 -0.98 -1.42 -2.12
N ILE A 39 -1.35 -2.65 -2.44
CA ILE A 39 -1.44 -3.71 -1.44
C ILE A 39 -0.53 -4.84 -1.87
N ALA A 40 0.28 -5.34 -0.95
CA ALA A 40 1.17 -6.47 -1.22
C ALA A 40 1.35 -7.30 0.04
N CYS A 41 1.84 -8.50 -0.14
CA CYS A 41 2.09 -9.44 0.97
C CYS A 41 3.56 -9.72 1.15
N GLY A 42 3.94 -9.94 2.41
CA GLY A 42 5.22 -10.50 2.76
C GLY A 42 5.00 -11.90 3.33
N THR A 43 6.03 -12.74 3.29
CA THR A 43 5.92 -14.14 3.74
C THR A 43 6.03 -14.28 5.26
N SER A 44 6.52 -13.26 5.93
CA SER A 44 6.69 -13.25 7.38
C SER A 44 6.59 -11.82 7.89
N ASN A 45 6.47 -11.67 9.20
CA ASN A 45 6.47 -10.34 9.81
C ASN A 45 7.75 -9.57 9.44
N ARG A 46 8.87 -10.24 9.47
CA ARG A 46 10.15 -9.65 9.12
C ARG A 46 10.17 -9.20 7.66
N HIS A 47 9.61 -10.01 6.77
CA HIS A 47 9.54 -9.67 5.35
C HIS A 47 8.64 -8.44 5.14
N VAL A 48 7.48 -8.42 5.79
CA VAL A 48 6.57 -7.27 5.73
C VAL A 48 7.28 -6.00 6.18
N LYS A 49 7.99 -6.08 7.29
CA LYS A 49 8.76 -4.94 7.79
C LYS A 49 9.83 -4.49 6.81
N SER A 50 10.56 -5.45 6.23
CA SER A 50 11.59 -5.14 5.25
C SER A 50 11.03 -4.47 4.00
N LEU A 51 9.87 -4.93 3.54
CA LEU A 51 9.19 -4.32 2.40
C LEU A 51 8.84 -2.86 2.70
N ALA A 52 8.30 -2.61 3.87
CA ALA A 52 7.93 -1.25 4.27
C ALA A 52 9.18 -0.36 4.36
N ASP A 53 10.24 -0.86 4.98
CA ASP A 53 11.48 -0.12 5.11
C ASP A 53 12.07 0.21 3.75
N ASN A 54 12.00 -0.72 2.80
CA ASN A 54 12.52 -0.49 1.45
C ASN A 54 11.71 0.55 0.69
N VAL A 55 10.39 0.53 0.85
CA VAL A 55 9.53 1.55 0.23
C VAL A 55 9.92 2.93 0.76
N VAL A 56 10.05 3.07 2.06
CA VAL A 56 10.41 4.34 2.69
C VAL A 56 11.79 4.80 2.22
N ASP A 57 12.76 3.88 2.19
CA ASP A 57 14.13 4.18 1.79
C ASP A 57 14.21 4.63 0.33
N ARG A 58 13.55 3.90 -0.56
CA ARG A 58 13.54 4.24 -1.98
C ARG A 58 12.89 5.60 -2.23
N CYS A 59 11.81 5.88 -1.52
CA CYS A 59 11.15 7.18 -1.61
C CYS A 59 12.04 8.29 -1.10
N LYS A 60 12.71 8.07 0.02
CA LYS A 60 13.62 9.06 0.60
C LYS A 60 14.75 9.40 -0.37
N LYS A 61 15.30 8.42 -1.06
CA LYS A 61 16.35 8.65 -2.04
C LYS A 61 15.89 9.49 -3.21
N LYS A 62 14.62 9.53 -3.48
CA LYS A 62 14.01 10.36 -4.53
C LYS A 62 13.47 11.68 -3.99
N GLY A 63 13.76 12.00 -2.73
CA GLY A 63 13.29 13.22 -2.12
C GLY A 63 11.84 13.21 -1.73
N ILE A 64 11.22 12.04 -1.66
CA ILE A 64 9.81 11.91 -1.29
C ILE A 64 9.72 11.66 0.21
N ARG A 65 8.94 12.48 0.87
CA ARG A 65 8.76 12.41 2.30
C ARG A 65 7.61 11.48 2.65
N THR A 66 7.88 10.54 3.56
CA THR A 66 6.84 9.69 4.12
C THR A 66 6.06 10.49 5.16
N LEU A 67 4.73 10.50 5.03
CA LEU A 67 3.87 11.23 5.94
C LEU A 67 3.63 10.47 7.23
N GLY A 68 3.65 9.14 7.17
CA GLY A 68 3.48 8.32 8.34
C GLY A 68 3.68 6.85 8.04
N VAL A 69 4.08 6.09 9.04
CA VAL A 69 4.20 4.64 8.96
C VAL A 69 3.57 4.07 10.23
N GLU A 70 2.67 3.11 10.06
CA GLU A 70 1.97 2.51 11.19
C GLU A 70 2.00 0.99 11.12
N GLY A 71 1.95 0.33 12.27
CA GLY A 71 1.91 -1.11 12.36
C GLY A 71 3.25 -1.82 12.38
N GLN A 72 4.35 -1.08 12.45
CA GLN A 72 5.70 -1.65 12.40
C GLN A 72 6.01 -2.59 13.56
N ASP A 73 5.41 -2.37 14.71
CA ASP A 73 5.71 -3.15 15.91
C ASP A 73 5.45 -4.64 15.70
N LYS A 74 4.29 -4.97 15.17
CA LYS A 74 3.91 -6.36 14.93
C LYS A 74 4.22 -6.79 13.50
N SER A 75 4.21 -5.84 12.57
CA SER A 75 4.45 -6.08 11.15
C SER A 75 3.56 -7.15 10.54
N GLU A 76 2.34 -7.23 11.02
CA GLU A 76 1.31 -8.06 10.40
C GLU A 76 0.61 -7.28 9.30
N TRP A 77 0.50 -5.98 9.51
CA TRP A 77 -0.11 -5.05 8.59
C TRP A 77 0.58 -3.70 8.80
N VAL A 78 1.44 -3.33 7.87
CA VAL A 78 2.15 -2.04 7.92
C VAL A 78 1.57 -1.13 6.86
N LEU A 79 1.19 0.07 7.28
CA LEU A 79 0.69 1.10 6.39
C LEU A 79 1.77 2.15 6.20
N VAL A 80 2.07 2.48 4.95
CA VAL A 80 3.01 3.56 4.62
C VAL A 80 2.23 4.63 3.87
N ASP A 81 2.11 5.81 4.48
CA ASP A 81 1.38 6.92 3.90
C ASP A 81 2.35 7.87 3.19
N LEU A 82 2.22 7.93 1.88
CA LEU A 82 3.04 8.80 1.04
C LEU A 82 2.23 9.97 0.46
N GLY A 83 0.99 10.13 0.92
CA GLY A 83 0.11 11.19 0.43
C GLY A 83 -0.68 10.74 -0.78
N ASP A 84 -0.11 10.85 -1.96
CA ASP A 84 -0.78 10.45 -3.19
C ASP A 84 -0.88 8.94 -3.36
N VAL A 85 -0.07 8.20 -2.64
CA VAL A 85 -0.08 6.74 -2.64
C VAL A 85 -0.04 6.24 -1.20
N VAL A 86 -0.94 5.34 -0.87
CA VAL A 86 -0.96 4.67 0.43
C VAL A 86 -0.63 3.20 0.19
N VAL A 87 0.33 2.69 0.94
CA VAL A 87 0.84 1.33 0.76
C VAL A 87 0.43 0.47 1.95
N HIS A 88 -0.17 -0.67 1.66
CA HIS A 88 -0.52 -1.65 2.67
C HIS A 88 0.32 -2.90 2.44
N LEU A 89 1.13 -3.23 3.42
CA LEU A 89 1.99 -4.41 3.37
C LEU A 89 1.57 -5.33 4.51
N MET A 90 1.22 -6.56 4.21
CA MET A 90 0.63 -7.44 5.22
C MET A 90 0.94 -8.90 4.97
N LEU A 91 0.71 -9.70 6.01
CA LEU A 91 0.78 -11.13 5.88
C LEU A 91 -0.43 -11.62 5.06
N PRO A 92 -0.29 -12.73 4.32
CA PRO A 92 -1.41 -13.25 3.54
C PRO A 92 -2.68 -13.49 4.35
N ALA A 93 -2.54 -14.01 5.56
CA ALA A 93 -3.69 -14.25 6.44
C ALA A 93 -4.39 -12.95 6.82
N THR A 94 -3.62 -11.90 7.09
CA THR A 94 -4.16 -10.59 7.44
C THR A 94 -4.91 -10.01 6.25
N ARG A 95 -4.33 -10.12 5.06
CA ARG A 95 -4.94 -9.61 3.83
C ARG A 95 -6.28 -10.29 3.57
N GLN A 96 -6.31 -11.62 3.73
CA GLN A 96 -7.51 -12.38 3.52
C GLN A 96 -8.58 -12.04 4.56
N PHE A 97 -8.19 -11.89 5.80
CA PHE A 97 -9.12 -11.60 6.89
C PHE A 97 -9.80 -10.25 6.72
N TYR A 98 -9.02 -9.22 6.41
CA TYR A 98 -9.57 -7.85 6.28
C TYR A 98 -10.11 -7.56 4.89
N ASP A 99 -9.60 -8.26 3.88
CA ASP A 99 -10.10 -8.17 2.50
C ASP A 99 -10.22 -6.72 1.99
N LEU A 100 -9.15 -5.96 2.16
CA LEU A 100 -9.13 -4.55 1.76
C LEU A 100 -9.42 -4.34 0.28
N GLU A 101 -8.92 -5.23 -0.56
CA GLU A 101 -9.11 -5.14 -2.00
C GLU A 101 -10.58 -5.20 -2.36
N ARG A 102 -11.30 -6.08 -1.72
CA ARG A 102 -12.73 -6.20 -1.95
C ARG A 102 -13.45 -4.94 -1.52
N LEU A 103 -13.02 -4.36 -0.40
CA LEU A 103 -13.61 -3.12 0.08
C LEU A 103 -13.47 -2.02 -0.98
N TRP A 104 -12.30 -1.91 -1.61
CA TRP A 104 -12.05 -0.88 -2.61
C TRP A 104 -12.59 -1.27 -3.98
N ASP A 105 -12.53 -2.54 -4.36
CA ASP A 105 -13.08 -3.02 -5.62
C ASP A 105 -14.60 -2.82 -5.65
N THR A 106 -15.25 -3.11 -4.54
CA THR A 106 -16.68 -2.96 -4.43
C THR A 106 -17.06 -1.55 -4.01
N ALA A 107 -16.10 -0.70 -3.73
CA ALA A 107 -16.38 0.68 -3.34
C ALA A 107 -17.18 1.41 -4.42
N ASP A 108 -16.92 1.12 -5.67
CA ASP A 108 -17.68 1.69 -6.77
C ASP A 108 -19.13 1.26 -6.69
N LEU A 109 -19.36 -0.01 -6.40
CA LEU A 109 -20.72 -0.53 -6.26
C LEU A 109 -21.35 -0.01 -4.99
N VAL A 110 -20.59 0.01 -3.90
CA VAL A 110 -21.07 0.52 -2.62
C VAL A 110 -21.34 2.02 -2.73
N ALA A 111 -20.48 2.74 -3.43
CA ALA A 111 -20.66 4.18 -3.61
C ALA A 111 -21.91 4.49 -4.43
N ALA A 112 -22.33 3.56 -5.27
CA ALA A 112 -23.55 3.69 -6.06
C ALA A 112 -24.78 3.35 -5.22
N GLU A 113 -24.59 2.73 -4.08
CA GLU A 113 -25.69 2.39 -3.19
C GLU A 113 -25.85 3.46 -2.12
N PRO A 114 -27.05 3.84 -1.82
CA PRO A 114 -27.30 4.72 -0.68
C PRO A 114 -27.06 3.90 0.58
N SER A 115 -25.96 4.07 1.18
CA SER A 115 -25.61 3.30 2.38
C SER A 115 -26.02 4.03 3.63
#